data_b592cee4c5fcf9ad970e95381dc22ed3
#
_entry.id   b592cee4c5fcf9ad970e95381dc22ed3
#
_cell.length_a   1.000
_cell.length_b   1.000
_cell.length_c   1.000
_cell.angle_alpha   90.00
_cell.angle_beta   90.00
_cell.angle_gamma   90.00
#
_symmetry.space_group_name_H-M   'P 1'
#
loop_
_entity.id
_entity.type
_entity.pdbx_description
1 polymer ?
#
loop_
_entity_poly.entity_id
_entity_poly.type
_entity_poly.pdbx_seq_one_letter_code
_entity_poly.pdbx_strand_id
1 'polypeptide(L)'
;MNRVWIYLGIGAAATVALILWLSGERPGALDDRDSQIGLVHSLLLLVLVGSALLVRRHLPSGMEVLRNGIIWIVIGLVLVLGYSYRDSFSRSWNRVVAELMPGHAVRTGDGEVLIRAQGKHFVVDAMVDGTQIPLLLDTGATDVTLSRRDARRIGIDVGRLNFSQVTRTANGLGRAAPIRLREIRIGDIIVRDVQASVNDAPLGVSLLGNSFLEKLSHYSVNGSLLTLRQ
;
A
#
# COMPACT_ATOMS: atom_id res chain seq x y z
N MET A 1 41.18 18.92 7.58
CA MET A 1 39.81 18.39 7.59
C MET A 1 39.15 18.99 8.83
N ASN A 2 38.21 19.92 8.63
CA ASN A 2 37.71 20.80 9.71
C ASN A 2 36.95 19.97 10.77
N ARG A 3 37.34 20.13 12.03
CA ARG A 3 36.68 19.47 13.19
C ARG A 3 35.12 19.60 13.21
N VAL A 4 34.58 20.61 12.55
CA VAL A 4 33.15 20.85 12.36
C VAL A 4 32.47 19.68 11.63
N TRP A 5 33.08 19.13 10.59
CA TRP A 5 32.53 17.99 9.85
C TRP A 5 32.48 16.70 10.67
N ILE A 6 33.44 16.54 11.60
CA ILE A 6 33.44 15.39 12.52
C ILE A 6 32.29 15.49 13.53
N TYR A 7 32.02 16.68 14.07
CA TYR A 7 30.90 16.87 15.01
C TYR A 7 29.54 16.79 14.34
N LEU A 8 29.39 17.26 13.09
CA LEU A 8 28.20 17.08 12.28
C LEU A 8 27.95 15.60 11.97
N GLY A 9 29.00 14.85 11.65
CA GLY A 9 28.93 13.41 11.42
C GLY A 9 28.52 12.63 12.67
N ILE A 10 29.07 12.98 13.83
CA ILE A 10 28.71 12.35 15.12
C ILE A 10 27.25 12.68 15.49
N GLY A 11 26.82 13.92 15.30
CA GLY A 11 25.43 14.33 15.56
C GLY A 11 24.45 13.59 14.66
N ALA A 12 24.73 13.50 13.37
CA ALA A 12 23.90 12.75 12.42
C ALA A 12 23.85 11.25 12.74
N ALA A 13 25.01 10.65 13.06
CA ALA A 13 25.08 9.24 13.44
C ALA A 13 24.31 8.94 14.75
N ALA A 14 24.41 9.82 15.74
CA ALA A 14 23.64 9.70 17.00
C ALA A 14 22.13 9.81 16.77
N THR A 15 21.71 10.70 15.88
CA THR A 15 20.30 10.86 15.50
C THR A 15 19.77 9.62 14.79
N VAL A 16 20.51 9.08 13.83
CA VAL A 16 20.15 7.84 13.13
C VAL A 16 20.11 6.66 14.10
N ALA A 17 21.10 6.53 14.99
CA ALA A 17 21.13 5.48 16.00
C ALA A 17 19.94 5.56 16.97
N LEU A 18 19.52 6.77 17.38
CA LEU A 18 18.36 6.98 18.23
C LEU A 18 17.05 6.61 17.52
N ILE A 19 16.90 6.95 16.23
CA ILE A 19 15.75 6.58 15.42
C ILE A 19 15.66 5.05 15.27
N LEU A 20 16.78 4.38 14.97
CA LEU A 20 16.85 2.93 14.83
C LEU A 20 16.56 2.21 16.16
N TRP A 21 17.06 2.75 17.28
CA TRP A 21 16.79 2.19 18.61
C TRP A 21 15.33 2.32 19.00
N LEU A 22 14.72 3.50 18.80
CA LEU A 22 13.29 3.72 19.04
C LEU A 22 12.38 2.86 18.15
N SER A 23 12.77 2.63 16.90
CA SER A 23 12.04 1.77 15.97
C SER A 23 12.11 0.28 16.36
N GLY A 24 13.20 -0.14 17.01
CA GLY A 24 13.39 -1.53 17.45
C GLY A 24 12.68 -1.88 18.76
N GLU A 25 12.66 -0.97 19.73
CA GLU A 25 12.11 -1.23 21.08
C GLU A 25 10.60 -0.99 21.21
N ARG A 26 10.00 -0.18 20.31
CA ARG A 26 8.58 0.14 20.32
C ARG A 26 8.00 0.12 18.90
N PRO A 27 7.71 -1.04 18.33
CA PRO A 27 7.00 -1.14 17.07
C PRO A 27 5.60 -0.49 17.24
N GLY A 28 5.34 0.59 16.51
CA GLY A 28 4.12 1.41 16.61
C GLY A 28 4.29 2.79 17.26
N ALA A 29 5.45 3.11 17.86
CA ALA A 29 5.69 4.46 18.42
C ALA A 29 5.74 5.56 17.33
N LEU A 30 5.85 5.19 16.06
CA LEU A 30 5.85 6.10 14.92
C LEU A 30 4.51 6.14 14.17
N ASP A 31 3.52 5.32 14.56
CA ASP A 31 2.22 5.27 13.90
C ASP A 31 1.21 6.26 14.50
N ASP A 32 1.45 6.72 15.72
CA ASP A 32 0.59 7.70 16.38
C ASP A 32 1.04 9.15 16.07
N ARG A 33 0.08 9.98 15.67
CA ARG A 33 0.30 11.38 15.24
C ARG A 33 0.95 12.23 16.32
N ASP A 34 0.58 12.03 17.58
CA ASP A 34 1.09 12.78 18.70
C ASP A 34 2.53 12.39 19.06
N SER A 35 2.88 11.13 18.91
CA SER A 35 4.23 10.60 19.08
C SER A 35 5.20 11.12 18.00
N GLN A 36 4.74 11.25 16.75
CA GLN A 36 5.52 11.82 15.65
C GLN A 36 5.80 13.31 15.86
N ILE A 37 4.81 14.08 16.32
CA ILE A 37 4.96 15.51 16.66
C ILE A 37 5.95 15.67 17.81
N GLY A 38 5.84 14.84 18.85
CA GLY A 38 6.76 14.83 19.97
C GLY A 38 8.21 14.53 19.57
N LEU A 39 8.41 13.61 18.63
CA LEU A 39 9.74 13.22 18.13
C LEU A 39 10.38 14.35 17.31
N VAL A 40 9.62 14.99 16.41
CA VAL A 40 10.08 16.14 15.64
C VAL A 40 10.42 17.32 16.56
N HIS A 41 9.61 17.58 17.57
CA HIS A 41 9.85 18.64 18.55
C HIS A 41 11.12 18.38 19.36
N SER A 42 11.33 17.16 19.84
CA SER A 42 12.53 16.76 20.61
C SER A 42 13.80 16.84 19.75
N LEU A 43 13.71 16.48 18.47
CA LEU A 43 14.82 16.53 17.52
C LEU A 43 15.21 17.97 17.20
N LEU A 44 14.22 18.86 17.01
CA LEU A 44 14.44 20.29 16.83
C LEU A 44 15.08 20.92 18.04
N LEU A 45 14.62 20.58 19.27
CA LEU A 45 15.21 21.05 20.52
C LEU A 45 16.66 20.57 20.68
N LEU A 46 16.95 19.32 20.40
CA LEU A 46 18.28 18.73 20.50
C LEU A 46 19.26 19.37 19.54
N VAL A 47 18.81 19.66 18.32
CA VAL A 47 19.57 20.39 17.30
C VAL A 47 19.81 21.84 17.73
N LEU A 48 18.79 22.50 18.27
CA LEU A 48 18.88 23.88 18.75
C LEU A 48 19.85 24.01 19.93
N VAL A 49 19.76 23.11 20.90
CA VAL A 49 20.66 23.07 22.07
C VAL A 49 22.07 22.67 21.65
N GLY A 50 22.22 21.68 20.77
CA GLY A 50 23.52 21.26 20.23
C GLY A 50 24.23 22.37 19.47
N SER A 51 23.50 23.13 18.65
CA SER A 51 24.04 24.28 17.93
C SER A 51 24.47 25.42 18.86
N ALA A 52 23.69 25.69 19.92
CA ALA A 52 24.02 26.71 20.91
C ALA A 52 25.28 26.35 21.74
N LEU A 53 25.52 25.06 22.01
CA LEU A 53 26.73 24.59 22.69
C LEU A 53 27.97 24.69 21.82
N LEU A 54 27.83 24.49 20.49
CA LEU A 54 28.96 24.64 19.54
C LEU A 54 29.36 26.11 19.32
N VAL A 55 28.37 27.02 19.37
CA VAL A 55 28.61 28.49 19.19
C VAL A 55 29.32 29.10 20.41
N ARG A 56 29.17 28.51 21.61
CA ARG A 56 29.80 29.07 22.83
C ARG A 56 31.31 29.07 22.87
N ARG A 57 32.01 28.39 21.94
CA ARG A 57 33.50 28.27 21.99
C ARG A 57 34.28 29.31 21.19
N HIS A 58 33.64 30.04 20.26
CA HIS A 58 34.26 31.16 19.55
C HIS A 58 33.16 32.23 19.36
N LEU A 59 33.50 33.49 19.66
CA LEU A 59 32.65 34.63 19.32
C LEU A 59 32.57 34.70 17.78
N PRO A 60 31.46 34.24 17.18
CA PRO A 60 31.34 34.27 15.73
C PRO A 60 31.14 35.71 15.27
N SER A 61 31.68 36.05 14.11
CA SER A 61 31.34 37.32 13.47
C SER A 61 29.82 37.39 13.21
N GLY A 62 29.23 38.60 13.28
CA GLY A 62 27.79 38.75 13.08
C GLY A 62 27.29 38.13 11.77
N MET A 63 28.15 38.08 10.75
CA MET A 63 27.88 37.43 9.47
C MET A 63 27.78 35.91 9.56
N GLU A 64 28.56 35.26 10.43
CA GLU A 64 28.48 33.79 10.64
C GLU A 64 27.22 33.39 11.40
N VAL A 65 26.80 34.20 12.35
CA VAL A 65 25.56 34.02 13.09
C VAL A 65 24.35 34.11 12.12
N LEU A 66 24.37 35.15 11.28
CA LEU A 66 23.29 35.34 10.28
C LEU A 66 23.23 34.20 9.28
N ARG A 67 24.38 33.78 8.71
CA ARG A 67 24.45 32.66 7.76
C ARG A 67 23.96 31.35 8.39
N ASN A 68 24.39 31.04 9.59
CA ASN A 68 23.97 29.83 10.29
C ASN A 68 22.48 29.89 10.63
N GLY A 69 21.95 31.05 11.04
CA GLY A 69 20.52 31.25 11.26
C GLY A 69 19.69 30.98 10.02
N ILE A 70 20.10 31.50 8.86
CA ILE A 70 19.44 31.26 7.57
C ILE A 70 19.46 29.77 7.22
N ILE A 71 20.58 29.08 7.39
CA ILE A 71 20.69 27.62 7.13
C ILE A 71 19.66 26.85 7.98
N TRP A 72 19.54 27.19 9.26
CA TRP A 72 18.59 26.52 10.16
C TRP A 72 17.12 26.81 9.80
N ILE A 73 16.83 28.04 9.39
CA ILE A 73 15.49 28.40 8.89
C ILE A 73 15.15 27.59 7.63
N VAL A 74 16.10 27.45 6.70
CA VAL A 74 15.90 26.66 5.47
C VAL A 74 15.71 25.18 5.80
N ILE A 75 16.50 24.61 6.70
CA ILE A 75 16.34 23.21 7.14
C ILE A 75 14.96 23.02 7.80
N GLY A 76 14.56 23.91 8.70
CA GLY A 76 13.24 23.86 9.33
C GLY A 76 12.11 23.93 8.31
N LEU A 77 12.22 24.84 7.33
CA LEU A 77 11.25 24.98 6.25
C LEU A 77 11.14 23.70 5.40
N VAL A 78 12.28 23.11 5.03
CA VAL A 78 12.32 21.85 4.26
C VAL A 78 11.67 20.71 5.05
N LEU A 79 11.94 20.62 6.36
CA LEU A 79 11.32 19.60 7.21
C LEU A 79 9.80 19.80 7.34
N VAL A 80 9.35 21.05 7.53
CA VAL A 80 7.90 21.38 7.60
C VAL A 80 7.21 21.09 6.26
N LEU A 81 7.83 21.46 5.14
CA LEU A 81 7.29 21.16 3.82
C LEU A 81 7.28 19.66 3.56
N GLY A 82 8.37 18.95 3.86
CA GLY A 82 8.45 17.50 3.72
C GLY A 82 7.39 16.78 4.54
N TYR A 83 7.16 17.23 5.77
CA TYR A 83 6.10 16.70 6.62
C TYR A 83 4.69 17.04 6.09
N SER A 84 4.47 18.28 5.67
CA SER A 84 3.18 18.75 5.13
C SER A 84 2.79 18.01 3.84
N TYR A 85 3.77 17.69 2.99
CA TYR A 85 3.54 17.02 1.71
C TYR A 85 3.74 15.50 1.75
N ARG A 86 4.01 14.89 2.91
CA ARG A 86 4.28 13.44 3.04
C ARG A 86 3.17 12.56 2.46
N ASP A 87 1.90 12.91 2.70
CA ASP A 87 0.75 12.13 2.23
C ASP A 87 0.55 12.28 0.71
N SER A 88 0.89 13.45 0.16
CA SER A 88 0.87 13.68 -1.29
C SER A 88 2.04 12.97 -1.97
N PHE A 89 3.21 12.94 -1.35
CA PHE A 89 4.38 12.23 -1.85
C PHE A 89 4.17 10.71 -1.82
N SER A 90 3.61 10.17 -0.73
CA SER A 90 3.24 8.75 -0.62
C SER A 90 2.26 8.33 -1.71
N ARG A 91 1.21 9.12 -1.95
CA ARG A 91 0.25 8.87 -3.05
C ARG A 91 0.89 8.90 -4.43
N SER A 92 1.78 9.86 -4.67
CA SER A 92 2.50 9.97 -5.94
C SER A 92 3.50 8.83 -6.13
N TRP A 93 4.21 8.43 -5.07
CA TRP A 93 5.15 7.31 -5.08
C TRP A 93 4.44 5.98 -5.35
N ASN A 94 3.29 5.75 -4.68
CA ASN A 94 2.48 4.55 -4.91
C ASN A 94 1.97 4.47 -6.35
N ARG A 95 1.64 5.60 -6.99
CA ARG A 95 1.31 5.63 -8.42
C ARG A 95 2.49 5.22 -9.30
N VAL A 96 3.70 5.70 -9.00
CA VAL A 96 4.92 5.33 -9.74
C VAL A 96 5.22 3.83 -9.57
N VAL A 97 5.09 3.29 -8.36
CA VAL A 97 5.29 1.86 -8.10
C VAL A 97 4.23 1.02 -8.83
N ALA A 98 2.96 1.44 -8.80
CA ALA A 98 1.89 0.78 -9.57
C ALA A 98 2.16 0.83 -11.09
N GLU A 99 2.85 1.86 -11.57
CA GLU A 99 3.25 2.00 -12.97
C GLU A 99 4.36 1.04 -13.38
N LEU A 100 5.27 0.74 -12.46
CA LEU A 100 6.42 -0.13 -12.71
C LEU A 100 6.10 -1.62 -12.50
N MET A 101 5.05 -1.96 -11.75
CA MET A 101 4.64 -3.34 -11.43
C MET A 101 3.16 -3.57 -11.73
N PRO A 102 2.77 -3.71 -13.01
CA PRO A 102 1.37 -3.96 -13.38
C PRO A 102 0.86 -5.28 -12.80
N GLY A 103 -0.40 -5.28 -12.32
CA GLY A 103 -1.05 -6.45 -11.73
C GLY A 103 -0.84 -6.62 -10.22
N HIS A 104 0.12 -5.92 -9.62
CA HIS A 104 0.30 -5.94 -8.17
C HIS A 104 -0.59 -4.88 -7.50
N ALA A 105 -1.26 -5.28 -6.43
CA ALA A 105 -2.02 -4.36 -5.58
C ALA A 105 -1.05 -3.45 -4.81
N VAL A 106 -1.14 -2.13 -5.03
CA VAL A 106 -0.35 -1.13 -4.30
C VAL A 106 -1.22 -0.51 -3.22
N ARG A 107 -0.77 -0.57 -1.98
CA ARG A 107 -1.45 0.01 -0.81
C ARG A 107 -1.34 1.53 -0.81
N THR A 108 -2.42 2.23 -0.50
CA THR A 108 -2.46 3.70 -0.45
C THR A 108 -2.72 4.24 0.97
N GLY A 109 -2.57 3.45 2.00
CA GLY A 109 -2.61 3.93 3.40
C GLY A 109 -4.01 4.17 4.01
N ASP A 110 -5.07 4.31 3.21
CA ASP A 110 -6.44 4.65 3.68
C ASP A 110 -7.44 3.50 3.45
N GLY A 111 -6.98 2.25 3.49
CA GLY A 111 -7.84 1.11 3.13
C GLY A 111 -8.16 1.04 1.64
N GLU A 112 -7.41 1.77 0.83
CA GLU A 112 -7.49 1.74 -0.62
C GLU A 112 -6.42 0.86 -1.24
N VAL A 113 -6.80 0.15 -2.28
CA VAL A 113 -5.90 -0.65 -3.11
C VAL A 113 -5.97 -0.16 -4.54
N LEU A 114 -4.82 0.19 -5.10
CA LEU A 114 -4.66 0.59 -6.49
C LEU A 114 -4.10 -0.56 -7.31
N ILE A 115 -4.74 -0.84 -8.44
CA ILE A 115 -4.33 -1.91 -9.36
C ILE A 115 -4.25 -1.32 -10.75
N ARG A 116 -3.11 -1.53 -11.42
CA ARG A 116 -2.91 -1.08 -12.79
C ARG A 116 -3.33 -2.15 -13.79
N ALA A 117 -3.97 -1.73 -14.87
CA ALA A 117 -4.35 -2.60 -15.95
C ALA A 117 -3.14 -3.28 -16.61
N GLN A 118 -3.28 -4.54 -16.94
CA GLN A 118 -2.40 -5.27 -17.83
C GLN A 118 -2.99 -5.22 -19.25
N GLY A 119 -2.47 -4.34 -20.09
CA GLY A 119 -3.07 -4.05 -21.40
C GLY A 119 -4.45 -3.39 -21.24
N LYS A 120 -5.51 -4.09 -21.69
CA LYS A 120 -6.90 -3.61 -21.60
C LYS A 120 -7.68 -4.19 -20.42
N HIS A 121 -7.06 -5.02 -19.59
CA HIS A 121 -7.72 -5.78 -18.55
C HIS A 121 -7.09 -5.54 -17.20
N PHE A 122 -7.90 -5.59 -16.14
CA PHE A 122 -7.43 -5.58 -14.77
C PHE A 122 -7.32 -7.00 -14.27
N VAL A 123 -6.10 -7.49 -14.12
CA VAL A 123 -5.81 -8.78 -13.48
C VAL A 123 -5.30 -8.49 -12.08
N VAL A 124 -5.93 -9.09 -11.09
CA VAL A 124 -5.70 -8.84 -9.67
C VAL A 124 -5.16 -10.11 -9.04
N ASP A 125 -3.97 -10.03 -8.44
CA ASP A 125 -3.44 -11.12 -7.63
C ASP A 125 -4.15 -11.12 -6.27
N ALA A 126 -5.07 -12.06 -6.09
CA ALA A 126 -5.87 -12.20 -4.88
C ALA A 126 -5.49 -13.46 -4.10
N MET A 127 -5.54 -13.38 -2.77
CA MET A 127 -5.52 -14.56 -1.90
C MET A 127 -6.95 -15.07 -1.74
N VAL A 128 -7.26 -16.21 -2.30
CA VAL A 128 -8.58 -16.87 -2.23
C VAL A 128 -8.44 -18.09 -1.33
N ASP A 129 -9.12 -18.09 -0.20
CA ASP A 129 -9.05 -19.14 0.82
C ASP A 129 -7.62 -19.57 1.18
N GLY A 130 -6.68 -18.58 1.21
CA GLY A 130 -5.28 -18.80 1.55
C GLY A 130 -4.37 -19.17 0.37
N THR A 131 -4.88 -19.24 -0.86
CA THR A 131 -4.11 -19.54 -2.08
C THR A 131 -4.10 -18.34 -3.02
N GLN A 132 -2.93 -17.94 -3.51
CA GLN A 132 -2.81 -16.85 -4.47
C GLN A 132 -3.34 -17.27 -5.86
N ILE A 133 -4.31 -16.52 -6.37
CA ILE A 133 -4.97 -16.76 -7.65
C ILE A 133 -5.09 -15.43 -8.41
N PRO A 134 -4.68 -15.36 -9.67
CA PRO A 134 -4.96 -14.22 -10.52
C PRO A 134 -6.43 -14.21 -10.91
N LEU A 135 -7.11 -13.12 -10.64
CA LEU A 135 -8.52 -12.90 -10.98
C LEU A 135 -8.64 -11.74 -11.98
N LEU A 136 -9.35 -11.96 -13.07
CA LEU A 136 -9.69 -10.91 -14.04
C LEU A 136 -10.93 -10.16 -13.53
N LEU A 137 -10.85 -8.85 -13.39
CA LEU A 137 -12.03 -8.03 -13.09
C LEU A 137 -13.02 -8.10 -14.24
N ASP A 138 -14.22 -8.56 -13.95
CA ASP A 138 -15.31 -8.67 -14.91
C ASP A 138 -16.63 -8.19 -14.28
N THR A 139 -17.02 -6.96 -14.58
CA THR A 139 -18.28 -6.36 -14.11
C THR A 139 -19.51 -6.97 -14.80
N GLY A 140 -19.34 -7.77 -15.86
CA GLY A 140 -20.40 -8.54 -16.49
C GLY A 140 -20.68 -9.87 -15.82
N ALA A 141 -19.78 -10.34 -14.94
CA ALA A 141 -19.97 -11.56 -14.17
C ALA A 141 -20.74 -11.25 -12.88
N THR A 142 -21.85 -11.97 -12.65
CA THR A 142 -22.65 -11.82 -11.40
C THR A 142 -21.84 -12.28 -10.19
N ASP A 143 -21.23 -13.47 -10.29
CA ASP A 143 -20.47 -14.08 -9.20
C ASP A 143 -18.98 -14.09 -9.50
N VAL A 144 -18.17 -14.24 -8.45
CA VAL A 144 -16.77 -14.65 -8.63
C VAL A 144 -16.78 -16.03 -9.29
N THR A 145 -16.12 -16.17 -10.45
CA THR A 145 -16.13 -17.41 -11.22
C THR A 145 -14.74 -18.01 -11.29
N LEU A 146 -14.58 -19.19 -10.70
CA LEU A 146 -13.31 -19.90 -10.70
C LEU A 146 -13.20 -20.86 -11.90
N SER A 147 -12.01 -20.94 -12.47
CA SER A 147 -11.64 -22.02 -13.35
C SER A 147 -11.56 -23.35 -12.55
N ARG A 148 -11.79 -24.49 -13.20
CA ARG A 148 -11.60 -25.80 -12.57
C ARG A 148 -10.19 -26.00 -12.00
N ARG A 149 -9.19 -25.40 -12.66
CA ARG A 149 -7.80 -25.46 -12.21
C ARG A 149 -7.64 -24.72 -10.88
N ASP A 150 -8.15 -23.49 -10.80
CA ASP A 150 -7.98 -22.65 -9.62
C ASP A 150 -8.86 -23.15 -8.46
N ALA A 151 -10.05 -23.70 -8.74
CA ALA A 151 -10.87 -24.37 -7.74
C ALA A 151 -10.13 -25.54 -7.06
N ARG A 152 -9.42 -26.37 -7.85
CA ARG A 152 -8.56 -27.42 -7.28
C ARG A 152 -7.40 -26.88 -6.45
N ARG A 153 -6.79 -25.78 -6.87
CA ARG A 153 -5.67 -25.16 -6.13
C ARG A 153 -6.09 -24.67 -4.75
N ILE A 154 -7.32 -24.23 -4.57
CA ILE A 154 -7.86 -23.83 -3.26
C ILE A 154 -8.47 -25.00 -2.48
N GLY A 155 -8.31 -26.24 -2.95
CA GLY A 155 -8.74 -27.45 -2.26
C GLY A 155 -10.17 -27.88 -2.53
N ILE A 156 -10.85 -27.34 -3.54
CA ILE A 156 -12.20 -27.78 -3.91
C ILE A 156 -12.13 -29.06 -4.74
N ASP A 157 -12.85 -30.10 -4.30
CA ASP A 157 -13.03 -31.34 -5.07
C ASP A 157 -14.03 -31.11 -6.21
N VAL A 158 -13.48 -30.72 -7.37
CA VAL A 158 -14.29 -30.42 -8.56
C VAL A 158 -15.09 -31.62 -9.07
N GLY A 159 -14.63 -32.86 -8.76
CA GLY A 159 -15.34 -34.08 -9.14
C GLY A 159 -16.66 -34.30 -8.40
N ARG A 160 -16.82 -33.69 -7.22
CA ARG A 160 -18.05 -33.77 -6.40
C ARG A 160 -18.99 -32.59 -6.58
N LEU A 161 -18.64 -31.60 -7.40
CA LEU A 161 -19.48 -30.44 -7.62
C LEU A 161 -20.68 -30.75 -8.50
N ASN A 162 -21.81 -30.17 -8.15
CA ASN A 162 -23.03 -30.25 -8.98
C ASN A 162 -23.10 -29.03 -9.92
N PHE A 163 -22.82 -29.24 -11.19
CA PHE A 163 -22.87 -28.22 -12.25
C PHE A 163 -24.32 -28.02 -12.74
N SER A 164 -25.21 -27.65 -11.86
CA SER A 164 -26.65 -27.49 -12.12
C SER A 164 -27.03 -26.08 -12.57
N GLN A 165 -26.22 -25.06 -12.30
CA GLN A 165 -26.52 -23.68 -12.64
C GLN A 165 -26.20 -23.42 -14.12
N VAL A 166 -27.19 -22.97 -14.89
CA VAL A 166 -27.01 -22.52 -16.26
C VAL A 166 -26.51 -21.08 -16.24
N THR A 167 -25.36 -20.83 -16.86
CA THR A 167 -24.75 -19.51 -16.98
C THR A 167 -24.70 -19.07 -18.44
N ARG A 168 -24.96 -17.79 -18.68
CA ARG A 168 -24.78 -17.20 -20.01
C ARG A 168 -23.40 -16.53 -20.05
N THR A 169 -22.57 -16.94 -20.96
CA THR A 169 -21.22 -16.40 -21.19
C THR A 169 -21.13 -15.80 -22.60
N ALA A 170 -20.05 -15.05 -22.86
CA ALA A 170 -19.77 -14.53 -24.19
C ALA A 170 -19.69 -15.65 -25.27
N ASN A 171 -19.33 -16.88 -24.85
CA ASN A 171 -19.22 -18.05 -25.73
C ASN A 171 -20.48 -18.90 -25.80
N GLY A 172 -21.62 -18.44 -25.24
CA GLY A 172 -22.88 -19.14 -25.21
C GLY A 172 -23.30 -19.61 -23.81
N LEU A 173 -24.23 -20.59 -23.79
CA LEU A 173 -24.69 -21.18 -22.55
C LEU A 173 -23.66 -22.14 -21.99
N GLY A 174 -23.32 -21.97 -20.72
CA GLY A 174 -22.43 -22.83 -19.96
C GLY A 174 -23.12 -23.39 -18.72
N ARG A 175 -22.42 -24.27 -18.00
CA ARG A 175 -22.83 -24.76 -16.69
C ARG A 175 -21.80 -24.34 -15.63
N ALA A 176 -22.29 -24.08 -14.44
CA ALA A 176 -21.47 -23.78 -13.28
C ALA A 176 -21.99 -24.50 -12.04
N ALA A 177 -21.10 -24.76 -11.12
CA ALA A 177 -21.44 -25.25 -9.80
C ALA A 177 -21.33 -24.10 -8.79
N PRO A 178 -22.44 -23.74 -8.08
CA PRO A 178 -22.38 -22.72 -7.05
C PRO A 178 -21.53 -23.20 -5.89
N ILE A 179 -20.70 -22.30 -5.38
CA ILE A 179 -19.85 -22.50 -4.22
C ILE A 179 -19.85 -21.23 -3.36
N ARG A 180 -19.21 -21.30 -2.19
CA ARG A 180 -19.00 -20.15 -1.33
C ARG A 180 -17.56 -20.12 -0.88
N LEU A 181 -16.89 -18.99 -1.09
CA LEU A 181 -15.53 -18.75 -0.67
C LEU A 181 -15.53 -18.11 0.72
N ARG A 182 -14.68 -18.60 1.60
CA ARG A 182 -14.57 -18.07 2.97
C ARG A 182 -14.04 -16.66 2.99
N GLU A 183 -12.98 -16.40 2.20
CA GLU A 183 -12.30 -15.12 2.17
C GLU A 183 -11.63 -14.88 0.82
N ILE A 184 -11.75 -13.65 0.32
CA ILE A 184 -10.91 -13.12 -0.76
C ILE A 184 -10.19 -11.91 -0.20
N ARG A 185 -8.84 -11.89 -0.32
CA ARG A 185 -8.01 -10.78 0.12
C ARG A 185 -7.25 -10.18 -1.06
N ILE A 186 -7.31 -8.86 -1.20
CA ILE A 186 -6.60 -8.08 -2.19
C ILE A 186 -5.91 -6.92 -1.47
N GLY A 187 -4.59 -7.00 -1.29
CA GLY A 187 -3.87 -6.08 -0.41
C GLY A 187 -4.40 -6.14 1.03
N ASP A 188 -4.91 -5.01 1.54
CA ASP A 188 -5.51 -4.92 2.88
C ASP A 188 -7.02 -5.12 2.89
N ILE A 189 -7.66 -5.17 1.73
CA ILE A 189 -9.10 -5.43 1.58
C ILE A 189 -9.37 -6.91 1.82
N ILE A 190 -10.28 -7.21 2.76
CA ILE A 190 -10.68 -8.57 3.11
C ILE A 190 -12.18 -8.71 3.01
N VAL A 191 -12.65 -9.44 2.01
CA VAL A 191 -14.07 -9.73 1.82
C VAL A 191 -14.35 -11.18 2.17
N ARG A 192 -15.28 -11.41 3.12
CA ARG A 192 -15.65 -12.74 3.58
C ARG A 192 -16.99 -13.17 3.02
N ASP A 193 -17.18 -14.51 3.02
CA ASP A 193 -18.44 -15.15 2.65
C ASP A 193 -18.88 -14.74 1.25
N VAL A 194 -17.97 -14.88 0.27
CA VAL A 194 -18.21 -14.45 -1.12
C VAL A 194 -18.93 -15.55 -1.89
N GLN A 195 -20.07 -15.21 -2.50
CA GLN A 195 -20.76 -16.10 -3.42
C GLN A 195 -19.90 -16.26 -4.68
N ALA A 196 -19.71 -17.50 -5.10
CA ALA A 196 -18.88 -17.84 -6.24
C ALA A 196 -19.42 -19.04 -6.99
N SER A 197 -18.84 -19.31 -8.13
CA SER A 197 -19.16 -20.50 -8.92
C SER A 197 -17.89 -21.10 -9.53
N VAL A 198 -17.90 -22.40 -9.79
CA VAL A 198 -16.88 -23.06 -10.60
C VAL A 198 -17.45 -23.30 -12.01
N ASN A 199 -16.79 -22.77 -13.03
CA ASN A 199 -17.24 -22.95 -14.40
C ASN A 199 -16.92 -24.36 -14.90
N ASP A 200 -17.87 -24.99 -15.58
CA ASP A 200 -17.69 -26.34 -16.17
C ASP A 200 -16.82 -26.29 -17.42
N ALA A 201 -17.05 -25.31 -18.28
CA ALA A 201 -16.27 -25.10 -19.49
C ALA A 201 -14.86 -24.56 -19.16
N PRO A 202 -13.85 -24.81 -20.03
CA PRO A 202 -12.53 -24.24 -19.85
C PRO A 202 -12.58 -22.71 -19.73
N LEU A 203 -12.04 -22.19 -18.64
CA LEU A 203 -11.89 -20.76 -18.39
C LEU A 203 -10.38 -20.45 -18.31
N GLY A 204 -9.90 -19.54 -19.13
CA GLY A 204 -8.47 -19.22 -19.21
C GLY A 204 -7.94 -18.57 -17.94
N VAL A 205 -8.76 -17.71 -17.32
CA VAL A 205 -8.47 -17.02 -16.06
C VAL A 205 -9.76 -16.95 -15.24
N SER A 206 -9.66 -17.04 -13.92
CA SER A 206 -10.80 -16.89 -13.01
C SER A 206 -11.26 -15.43 -12.97
N LEU A 207 -12.54 -15.17 -12.73
CA LEU A 207 -13.17 -13.86 -12.81
C LEU A 207 -13.48 -13.30 -11.42
N LEU A 208 -13.22 -12.02 -11.22
CA LEU A 208 -13.66 -11.24 -10.06
C LEU A 208 -14.96 -10.51 -10.42
N GLY A 209 -16.08 -11.08 -10.05
CA GLY A 209 -17.41 -10.59 -10.39
C GLY A 209 -18.05 -9.68 -9.34
N ASN A 210 -19.32 -9.33 -9.59
CA ASN A 210 -20.06 -8.37 -8.76
C ASN A 210 -20.28 -8.86 -7.33
N SER A 211 -20.39 -10.16 -7.07
CA SER A 211 -20.55 -10.70 -5.71
C SER A 211 -19.40 -10.32 -4.76
N PHE A 212 -18.23 -9.96 -5.28
CA PHE A 212 -17.13 -9.35 -4.53
C PHE A 212 -17.25 -7.83 -4.52
N LEU A 213 -17.46 -7.20 -5.70
CA LEU A 213 -17.45 -5.75 -5.86
C LEU A 213 -18.53 -5.05 -5.04
N GLU A 214 -19.72 -5.65 -4.92
CA GLU A 214 -20.86 -5.13 -4.14
C GLU A 214 -20.59 -5.12 -2.62
N LYS A 215 -19.62 -5.88 -2.15
CA LYS A 215 -19.19 -5.87 -0.74
C LYS A 215 -18.15 -4.79 -0.41
N LEU A 216 -17.68 -4.06 -1.41
CA LEU A 216 -16.81 -2.92 -1.23
C LEU A 216 -17.64 -1.65 -0.97
N SER A 217 -17.08 -0.72 -0.20
CA SER A 217 -17.71 0.60 -0.02
C SER A 217 -17.63 1.42 -1.31
N HIS A 218 -16.57 1.21 -2.09
CA HIS A 218 -16.38 1.91 -3.36
C HIS A 218 -15.40 1.15 -4.27
N TYR A 219 -15.67 1.17 -5.57
CA TYR A 219 -14.67 0.86 -6.59
C TYR A 219 -14.80 1.82 -7.76
N SER A 220 -13.69 2.15 -8.41
CA SER A 220 -13.68 3.01 -9.60
C SER A 220 -12.58 2.62 -10.56
N VAL A 221 -12.86 2.82 -11.85
CA VAL A 221 -11.91 2.64 -12.94
C VAL A 221 -11.67 3.99 -13.58
N ASN A 222 -10.43 4.44 -13.57
CA ASN A 222 -10.00 5.69 -14.20
C ASN A 222 -8.83 5.41 -15.16
N GLY A 223 -9.14 5.33 -16.45
CA GLY A 223 -8.17 4.93 -17.47
C GLY A 223 -7.60 3.55 -17.21
N SER A 224 -6.31 3.47 -16.94
CA SER A 224 -5.59 2.22 -16.63
C SER A 224 -5.49 1.91 -15.13
N LEU A 225 -6.23 2.61 -14.27
CA LEU A 225 -6.16 2.46 -12.83
C LEU A 225 -7.51 2.03 -12.26
N LEU A 226 -7.51 0.90 -11.55
CA LEU A 226 -8.62 0.41 -10.74
C LEU A 226 -8.33 0.77 -9.27
N THR A 227 -9.27 1.43 -8.63
CA THR A 227 -9.25 1.73 -7.18
C THR A 227 -10.31 0.89 -6.49
N LEU A 228 -9.94 0.19 -5.45
CA LEU A 228 -10.85 -0.56 -4.57
C LEU A 228 -10.76 0.01 -3.15
N ARG A 229 -11.91 0.11 -2.45
CA ARG A 229 -11.99 0.55 -1.04
C ARG A 229 -13.01 -0.31 -0.30
N GLN A 230 -12.65 -0.71 0.91
CA GLN A 230 -13.54 -1.43 1.84
C GLN A 230 -14.22 -0.47 2.80
#